data_caa22b675570cdf28a4812bfb0bf7dfb
#
_entry.id   caa22b675570cdf28a4812bfb0bf7dfb
#
_cell.length_a   1.000
_cell.length_b   1.000
_cell.length_c   1.000
_cell.angle_alpha   90.00
_cell.angle_beta   90.00
_cell.angle_gamma   90.00
#
_symmetry.space_group_name_H-M   'P 1'
#
loop_
_entity.id
_entity.type
_entity.pdbx_description
1 polymer ?
#
loop_
_entity_poly.entity_id
_entity_poly.type
_entity_poly.pdbx_seq_one_letter_code
_entity_poly.pdbx_strand_id
1 'polypeptide(L)'
;VLKKYLPLVAASVLFGCAQPKDRAQQYLDGEFVSILNKSTIIESNKPKDFTKFAKQSEQVIENSPSMTSLYLPLYEKLNEWVLQSGDTAHLADFGVQAAQLGGGDKKGNVLFTGYFSPVMELRHEPNETYRYPVYAKPDCEADCPTRTQIYDGALEGLGLELGYSANMIDPFMMEVQGSGFVHFEDDTLEYFAYGGKNNKAYVSIGKVLIERGLVSREKMSLKAIKDWVLANDDQTVRELLEQNPSFVFFEPRADAPVTGTAGIPLLPMASVAGDPAVFPMGTPILAEVPLLNADGSWSGAHQLRLLIVLDTGGAVKQNHLDLYHGMGPRAGTEAGHYKHFGRVWKLGLENSATQAPWALPPEKLE
;
A
#
# COMPACT_ATOMS: atom_id res chain seq x y z
N VAL A 1 76.78 -17.65 -10.18
CA VAL A 1 75.40 -17.85 -10.63
C VAL A 1 74.48 -17.55 -9.44
N LEU A 2 74.08 -16.29 -9.30
CA LEU A 2 73.12 -15.84 -8.25
C LEU A 2 71.71 -15.94 -8.82
N LYS A 3 70.87 -16.80 -8.22
CA LYS A 3 69.42 -16.80 -8.44
C LYS A 3 68.78 -15.74 -7.55
N LYS A 4 68.19 -14.70 -8.17
CA LYS A 4 67.36 -13.72 -7.53
C LYS A 4 65.96 -14.33 -7.28
N TYR A 5 65.58 -14.46 -6.03
CA TYR A 5 64.18 -14.74 -5.66
C TYR A 5 63.40 -13.41 -5.59
N LEU A 6 62.34 -13.30 -6.38
CA LEU A 6 61.37 -12.22 -6.34
C LEU A 6 60.27 -12.66 -5.36
N PRO A 7 59.91 -11.86 -4.35
CA PRO A 7 58.79 -12.22 -3.50
C PRO A 7 57.48 -11.92 -4.23
N LEU A 8 56.63 -12.96 -4.35
CA LEU A 8 55.28 -12.85 -4.81
C LEU A 8 54.43 -12.14 -3.73
N VAL A 9 54.06 -10.86 -3.96
CA VAL A 9 53.12 -10.17 -3.11
C VAL A 9 51.71 -10.67 -3.53
N ALA A 10 51.14 -11.52 -2.67
CA ALA A 10 49.76 -11.92 -2.80
C ALA A 10 48.88 -10.73 -2.38
N ALA A 11 48.31 -10.03 -3.35
CA ALA A 11 47.26 -9.05 -3.11
C ALA A 11 46.00 -9.80 -2.67
N SER A 12 45.73 -9.81 -1.35
CA SER A 12 44.47 -10.24 -0.78
C SER A 12 43.39 -9.27 -1.22
N VAL A 13 42.64 -9.58 -2.25
CA VAL A 13 41.41 -8.89 -2.60
C VAL A 13 40.39 -9.22 -1.51
N LEU A 14 40.28 -8.34 -0.55
CA LEU A 14 39.17 -8.35 0.40
C LEU A 14 37.90 -8.07 -0.41
N PHE A 15 37.22 -9.14 -0.83
CA PHE A 15 35.82 -9.06 -1.16
C PHE A 15 35.10 -8.68 0.13
N GLY A 16 34.87 -7.39 0.32
CA GLY A 16 33.92 -6.90 1.27
C GLY A 16 32.55 -7.44 0.84
N CYS A 17 32.13 -8.57 1.42
CA CYS A 17 30.72 -8.95 1.41
C CYS A 17 29.96 -7.77 2.01
N ALA A 18 29.28 -6.97 1.17
CA ALA A 18 28.32 -6.04 1.64
C ALA A 18 27.33 -6.86 2.48
N GLN A 19 27.38 -6.69 3.81
CA GLN A 19 26.41 -7.33 4.69
C GLN A 19 25.03 -6.93 4.20
N PRO A 20 24.09 -7.86 4.02
CA PRO A 20 22.72 -7.49 3.67
C PRO A 20 22.27 -6.48 4.72
N LYS A 21 21.79 -5.31 4.27
CA LYS A 21 21.25 -4.27 5.16
C LYS A 21 20.30 -4.96 6.12
N ASP A 22 20.55 -4.86 7.42
CA ASP A 22 19.75 -5.49 8.45
C ASP A 22 18.32 -4.92 8.35
N ARG A 23 17.39 -5.74 7.84
CA ARG A 23 16.00 -5.35 7.69
C ARG A 23 15.26 -5.20 9.03
N ALA A 24 15.94 -5.51 10.14
CA ALA A 24 15.43 -5.36 11.49
C ALA A 24 15.62 -3.94 12.07
N GLN A 25 15.89 -2.95 11.24
CA GLN A 25 16.20 -1.59 11.70
C GLN A 25 15.07 -0.62 11.36
N GLN A 26 14.85 0.34 12.29
CA GLN A 26 14.03 1.53 12.05
C GLN A 26 14.92 2.74 11.80
N TYR A 27 14.34 3.72 11.12
CA TYR A 27 14.99 4.98 10.84
C TYR A 27 14.61 6.00 11.92
N LEU A 28 15.57 6.41 12.74
CA LEU A 28 15.41 7.39 13.82
C LEU A 28 16.57 8.38 13.75
N ASP A 29 16.29 9.67 13.80
CA ASP A 29 17.29 10.76 13.78
C ASP A 29 18.30 10.68 12.62
N GLY A 30 17.86 10.23 11.47
CA GLY A 30 18.71 10.07 10.30
C GLY A 30 19.46 8.75 10.20
N GLU A 31 19.31 7.87 11.18
CA GLU A 31 20.00 6.57 11.25
C GLU A 31 19.04 5.39 11.42
N PHE A 32 19.46 4.22 10.95
CA PHE A 32 18.73 2.99 11.20
C PHE A 32 19.11 2.44 12.59
N VAL A 33 18.10 2.25 13.44
CA VAL A 33 18.26 1.67 14.76
C VAL A 33 17.57 0.32 14.86
N SER A 34 18.17 -0.64 15.53
CA SER A 34 17.57 -1.94 15.79
C SER A 34 16.42 -1.77 16.80
N ILE A 35 15.21 -2.22 16.43
CA ILE A 35 13.99 -1.95 17.21
C ILE A 35 13.42 -3.15 17.92
N LEU A 36 13.68 -4.35 17.43
CA LEU A 36 12.98 -5.53 17.89
C LEU A 36 13.93 -6.49 18.59
N ASN A 37 13.65 -6.73 19.86
CA ASN A 37 14.18 -7.89 20.55
C ASN A 37 13.37 -9.11 20.12
N LYS A 38 14.02 -10.25 19.97
CA LYS A 38 13.35 -11.53 19.72
C LYS A 38 12.45 -11.83 20.93
N SER A 39 11.15 -11.61 20.75
CA SER A 39 10.13 -11.94 21.74
C SER A 39 8.92 -12.50 21.03
N THR A 40 8.45 -13.65 21.50
CA THR A 40 7.20 -14.27 21.06
C THR A 40 6.01 -13.80 21.88
N ILE A 41 6.25 -12.99 22.93
CA ILE A 41 5.22 -12.55 23.88
C ILE A 41 4.72 -11.17 23.46
N ILE A 42 3.40 -11.04 23.34
CA ILE A 42 2.73 -9.75 23.14
C ILE A 42 2.75 -9.00 24.48
N GLU A 43 3.35 -7.81 24.50
CA GLU A 43 3.41 -6.97 25.70
C GLU A 43 2.08 -6.26 25.92
N SER A 44 1.48 -6.41 27.11
CA SER A 44 0.18 -5.81 27.45
C SER A 44 0.20 -4.28 27.61
N ASN A 45 1.39 -3.70 27.82
CA ASN A 45 1.54 -2.28 28.20
C ASN A 45 1.70 -1.32 27.01
N LYS A 46 1.62 -1.80 25.75
CA LYS A 46 1.75 -0.92 24.59
C LYS A 46 0.48 -0.12 24.34
N PRO A 47 0.59 1.13 23.83
CA PRO A 47 -0.59 1.87 23.36
C PRO A 47 -1.40 1.03 22.39
N LYS A 48 -2.73 1.04 22.53
CA LYS A 48 -3.66 0.21 21.77
C LYS A 48 -4.67 1.08 21.05
N ASP A 49 -5.03 0.67 19.82
CA ASP A 49 -6.19 1.21 19.12
C ASP A 49 -6.91 0.06 18.39
N PHE A 50 -8.00 -0.39 18.97
CA PHE A 50 -8.86 -1.44 18.42
C PHE A 50 -10.23 -0.92 18.00
N THR A 51 -10.45 0.38 18.10
CA THR A 51 -11.77 1.04 17.96
C THR A 51 -12.42 0.83 16.59
N LYS A 52 -11.61 0.65 15.55
CA LYS A 52 -12.10 0.49 14.18
C LYS A 52 -12.32 -0.96 13.77
N PHE A 53 -11.83 -1.91 14.55
CA PHE A 53 -11.92 -3.33 14.21
C PHE A 53 -13.37 -3.82 14.14
N ALA A 54 -14.18 -3.48 15.12
CA ALA A 54 -15.59 -3.88 15.14
C ALA A 54 -16.32 -3.42 13.87
N LYS A 55 -16.17 -2.14 13.50
CA LYS A 55 -16.76 -1.60 12.28
C LYS A 55 -16.21 -2.25 11.01
N GLN A 56 -14.90 -2.55 10.95
CA GLN A 56 -14.32 -3.23 9.79
C GLN A 56 -14.79 -4.68 9.67
N SER A 57 -14.89 -5.41 10.79
CA SER A 57 -15.43 -6.78 10.78
C SER A 57 -16.91 -6.80 10.39
N GLU A 58 -17.70 -5.82 10.82
CA GLU A 58 -19.09 -5.61 10.40
C GLU A 58 -19.19 -5.44 8.88
N GLN A 59 -18.34 -4.59 8.28
CA GLN A 59 -18.29 -4.44 6.82
C GLN A 59 -17.99 -5.76 6.09
N VAL A 60 -17.12 -6.62 6.65
CA VAL A 60 -16.88 -7.95 6.09
C VAL A 60 -18.12 -8.83 6.18
N ILE A 61 -18.78 -8.84 7.33
CA ILE A 61 -19.97 -9.65 7.60
C ILE A 61 -21.13 -9.26 6.67
N GLU A 62 -21.34 -7.96 6.47
CA GLU A 62 -22.42 -7.44 5.63
C GLU A 62 -22.17 -7.66 4.12
N ASN A 63 -20.92 -7.57 3.68
CA ASN A 63 -20.60 -7.52 2.24
C ASN A 63 -20.03 -8.84 1.68
N SER A 64 -19.66 -9.83 2.50
CA SER A 64 -19.07 -11.09 2.02
C SER A 64 -19.58 -12.32 2.77
N PRO A 65 -20.64 -13.00 2.29
CA PRO A 65 -21.11 -14.24 2.91
C PRO A 65 -20.03 -15.33 3.02
N SER A 66 -19.12 -15.40 2.06
CA SER A 66 -18.02 -16.39 2.07
C SER A 66 -17.01 -16.13 3.17
N MET A 67 -16.55 -14.88 3.33
CA MET A 67 -15.64 -14.52 4.43
C MET A 67 -16.35 -14.61 5.80
N THR A 68 -17.62 -14.21 5.86
CA THR A 68 -18.45 -14.38 7.08
C THR A 68 -18.48 -15.83 7.52
N SER A 69 -18.78 -16.75 6.61
CA SER A 69 -18.76 -18.18 6.91
C SER A 69 -17.41 -18.67 7.46
N LEU A 70 -16.30 -18.06 7.03
CA LEU A 70 -14.96 -18.48 7.43
C LEU A 70 -14.50 -17.82 8.74
N TYR A 71 -14.81 -16.54 8.97
CA TYR A 71 -14.18 -15.74 10.02
C TYR A 71 -15.12 -15.26 11.13
N LEU A 72 -16.44 -15.39 10.98
CA LEU A 72 -17.40 -14.90 11.97
C LEU A 72 -17.08 -15.34 13.42
N PRO A 73 -16.81 -16.64 13.70
CA PRO A 73 -16.51 -17.06 15.06
C PRO A 73 -15.27 -16.37 15.66
N LEU A 74 -14.25 -16.11 14.83
CA LEU A 74 -13.05 -15.42 15.27
C LEU A 74 -13.31 -13.93 15.49
N TYR A 75 -14.07 -13.27 14.59
CA TYR A 75 -14.43 -11.86 14.74
C TYR A 75 -15.28 -11.62 15.99
N GLU A 76 -16.24 -12.50 16.29
CA GLU A 76 -17.06 -12.42 17.51
C GLU A 76 -16.19 -12.51 18.77
N LYS A 77 -15.25 -13.46 18.82
CA LYS A 77 -14.33 -13.59 19.96
C LYS A 77 -13.38 -12.41 20.12
N LEU A 78 -12.89 -11.87 19.01
CA LEU A 78 -12.06 -10.67 19.05
C LEU A 78 -12.85 -9.44 19.49
N ASN A 79 -14.06 -9.26 19.01
CA ASN A 79 -14.93 -8.17 19.45
C ASN A 79 -15.30 -8.30 20.93
N GLU A 80 -15.60 -9.51 21.39
CA GLU A 80 -15.86 -9.79 22.82
C GLU A 80 -14.63 -9.43 23.67
N TRP A 81 -13.44 -9.86 23.27
CA TRP A 81 -12.19 -9.53 23.94
C TRP A 81 -11.95 -8.01 23.99
N VAL A 82 -12.12 -7.29 22.88
CA VAL A 82 -11.95 -5.84 22.82
C VAL A 82 -12.89 -5.13 23.76
N LEU A 83 -14.16 -5.55 23.83
CA LEU A 83 -15.18 -4.92 24.66
C LEU A 83 -14.96 -5.17 26.16
N GLN A 84 -14.48 -6.36 26.54
CA GLN A 84 -14.33 -6.74 27.95
C GLN A 84 -12.98 -6.31 28.53
N SER A 85 -11.92 -6.38 27.77
CA SER A 85 -10.55 -6.14 28.26
C SER A 85 -9.67 -5.39 27.26
N GLY A 86 -9.55 -5.89 26.03
CA GLY A 86 -8.55 -5.46 25.07
C GLY A 86 -7.10 -5.63 25.58
N ASP A 87 -6.90 -6.41 26.66
CA ASP A 87 -5.57 -6.71 27.17
C ASP A 87 -5.05 -7.98 26.56
N THR A 88 -3.90 -7.88 25.90
CA THR A 88 -3.25 -9.00 25.20
C THR A 88 -2.87 -10.16 26.14
N ALA A 89 -2.65 -9.88 27.43
CA ALA A 89 -2.42 -10.91 28.44
C ALA A 89 -3.62 -11.85 28.62
N HIS A 90 -4.81 -11.38 28.31
CA HIS A 90 -6.07 -12.13 28.44
C HIS A 90 -6.67 -12.59 27.11
N LEU A 91 -5.93 -12.51 26.02
CA LEU A 91 -6.41 -12.92 24.69
C LEU A 91 -6.81 -14.41 24.66
N ALA A 92 -6.03 -15.26 25.31
CA ALA A 92 -6.28 -16.69 25.40
C ALA A 92 -7.55 -17.04 26.20
N ASP A 93 -7.98 -16.20 27.14
CA ASP A 93 -9.20 -16.40 27.94
C ASP A 93 -10.46 -16.37 27.04
N PHE A 94 -10.36 -15.78 25.86
CA PHE A 94 -11.41 -15.75 24.83
C PHE A 94 -11.26 -16.86 23.78
N GLY A 95 -10.32 -17.80 23.99
CA GLY A 95 -10.03 -18.90 23.05
C GLY A 95 -9.30 -18.44 21.78
N VAL A 96 -8.65 -17.25 21.81
CA VAL A 96 -7.90 -16.70 20.68
C VAL A 96 -6.40 -16.91 20.92
N GLN A 97 -5.75 -17.49 19.93
CA GLN A 97 -4.29 -17.64 19.89
C GLN A 97 -3.67 -16.67 18.89
N ALA A 98 -2.42 -16.30 19.14
CA ALA A 98 -1.64 -15.40 18.30
C ALA A 98 -0.30 -16.05 17.90
N ALA A 99 -0.08 -16.21 16.60
CA ALA A 99 1.18 -16.72 16.05
C ALA A 99 1.98 -15.57 15.44
N GLN A 100 3.15 -15.27 16.01
CA GLN A 100 4.03 -14.24 15.49
C GLN A 100 4.63 -14.65 14.15
N LEU A 101 4.62 -13.71 13.18
CA LEU A 101 5.35 -13.88 11.93
C LEU A 101 6.85 -13.69 12.15
N GLY A 102 7.63 -14.55 11.49
CA GLY A 102 9.10 -14.48 11.59
C GLY A 102 9.74 -13.25 10.96
N GLY A 103 8.99 -12.55 10.11
CA GLY A 103 9.53 -11.40 9.38
C GLY A 103 10.49 -11.79 8.26
N GLY A 104 10.90 -10.82 7.47
CA GLY A 104 11.87 -11.04 6.39
C GLY A 104 13.29 -11.36 6.87
N ASP A 105 13.59 -11.06 8.11
CA ASP A 105 14.88 -11.23 8.78
C ASP A 105 14.88 -12.39 9.79
N LYS A 106 13.76 -13.10 9.94
CA LYS A 106 13.54 -14.15 10.95
C LYS A 106 13.64 -13.66 12.42
N LYS A 107 13.52 -12.35 12.63
CA LYS A 107 13.53 -11.71 13.96
C LYS A 107 12.16 -11.09 14.30
N GLY A 108 11.16 -11.31 13.46
CA GLY A 108 9.81 -10.78 13.64
C GLY A 108 9.55 -9.44 12.95
N ASN A 109 10.48 -8.90 12.16
CA ASN A 109 10.31 -7.62 11.50
C ASN A 109 9.49 -7.77 10.20
N VAL A 110 8.25 -7.27 10.23
CA VAL A 110 7.36 -7.14 9.08
C VAL A 110 7.40 -5.71 8.59
N LEU A 111 7.60 -5.52 7.28
CA LEU A 111 7.63 -4.19 6.68
C LEU A 111 6.21 -3.63 6.59
N PHE A 112 6.02 -2.41 7.07
CA PHE A 112 4.83 -1.59 6.85
C PHE A 112 5.13 -0.49 5.86
N THR A 113 4.33 -0.42 4.79
CA THR A 113 4.18 0.74 3.91
C THR A 113 2.76 1.28 4.06
N GLY A 114 2.46 2.38 3.40
CA GLY A 114 1.14 2.98 3.43
C GLY A 114 0.61 3.24 2.03
N TYR A 115 -0.70 3.09 1.86
CA TYR A 115 -1.41 3.51 0.66
C TYR A 115 -2.67 4.29 1.00
N PHE A 116 -3.19 5.00 0.03
CA PHE A 116 -4.36 5.86 0.19
C PHE A 116 -5.15 5.92 -1.11
N SER A 117 -6.39 6.39 -1.02
CA SER A 117 -7.18 6.72 -2.20
C SER A 117 -6.99 8.19 -2.55
N PRO A 118 -6.45 8.51 -3.72
CA PRO A 118 -6.32 9.91 -4.14
C PRO A 118 -7.71 10.54 -4.28
N VAL A 119 -7.77 11.83 -3.97
CA VAL A 119 -8.90 12.70 -4.33
C VAL A 119 -8.35 13.74 -5.27
N MET A 120 -8.94 13.84 -6.43
CA MET A 120 -8.55 14.76 -7.49
C MET A 120 -9.62 15.82 -7.66
N GLU A 121 -9.20 17.09 -7.76
CA GLU A 121 -10.10 18.19 -8.10
C GLU A 121 -10.38 18.20 -9.59
N LEU A 122 -11.65 18.13 -9.98
CA LEU A 122 -12.09 18.26 -11.36
C LEU A 122 -13.10 19.41 -11.50
N ARG A 123 -13.37 19.77 -12.76
CA ARG A 123 -14.50 20.61 -13.17
C ARG A 123 -15.32 19.86 -14.20
N HIS A 124 -16.63 20.04 -14.18
CA HIS A 124 -17.52 19.45 -15.19
C HIS A 124 -17.24 20.02 -16.58
N GLU A 125 -16.92 21.31 -16.65
CA GLU A 125 -16.63 22.02 -17.90
C GLU A 125 -15.17 22.52 -17.96
N PRO A 126 -14.54 22.50 -19.12
CA PRO A 126 -13.19 22.99 -19.28
C PRO A 126 -13.11 24.51 -19.13
N ASN A 127 -11.97 24.99 -18.63
CA ASN A 127 -11.62 26.41 -18.59
C ASN A 127 -10.10 26.60 -18.76
N GLU A 128 -9.59 27.84 -18.63
CA GLU A 128 -8.17 28.13 -18.81
C GLU A 128 -7.25 27.32 -17.85
N THR A 129 -7.71 27.02 -16.65
CA THR A 129 -6.96 26.23 -15.64
C THR A 129 -7.26 24.76 -15.77
N TYR A 130 -8.52 24.39 -15.75
CA TYR A 130 -8.99 22.99 -15.79
C TYR A 130 -9.24 22.58 -17.23
N ARG A 131 -8.26 22.02 -17.91
CA ARG A 131 -8.29 21.75 -19.36
C ARG A 131 -7.86 20.33 -19.75
N TYR A 132 -7.42 19.53 -18.77
CA TYR A 132 -6.94 18.18 -19.04
C TYR A 132 -8.05 17.17 -18.74
N PRO A 133 -8.65 16.56 -19.80
CA PRO A 133 -9.82 15.69 -19.64
C PRO A 133 -9.46 14.35 -18.99
N VAL A 134 -10.38 13.84 -18.19
CA VAL A 134 -10.44 12.47 -17.69
C VAL A 134 -11.53 11.74 -18.46
N TYR A 135 -11.26 10.55 -18.97
CA TYR A 135 -12.12 9.89 -19.93
C TYR A 135 -12.79 8.61 -19.42
N ALA A 136 -14.04 8.40 -19.82
CA ALA A 136 -14.67 7.09 -19.88
C ALA A 136 -14.02 6.23 -20.97
N LYS A 137 -14.20 4.91 -20.88
CA LYS A 137 -13.64 4.00 -21.88
C LYS A 137 -14.36 4.14 -23.23
N PRO A 138 -13.61 4.41 -24.32
CA PRO A 138 -14.16 4.37 -25.66
C PRO A 138 -14.55 2.94 -26.06
N ASP A 139 -15.43 2.81 -27.04
CA ASP A 139 -15.76 1.53 -27.68
C ASP A 139 -14.60 1.10 -28.58
N CYS A 140 -13.57 0.51 -27.97
CA CYS A 140 -12.38 0.00 -28.63
C CYS A 140 -11.91 -1.28 -27.97
N GLU A 141 -11.43 -2.24 -28.75
CA GLU A 141 -10.84 -3.49 -28.25
C GLU A 141 -9.31 -3.52 -28.44
N ALA A 142 -8.85 -3.94 -29.61
CA ALA A 142 -7.43 -4.08 -29.94
C ALA A 142 -6.80 -2.75 -30.39
N ASP A 143 -7.58 -1.89 -31.04
CA ASP A 143 -7.11 -0.64 -31.66
C ASP A 143 -7.39 0.62 -30.81
N CYS A 144 -7.46 0.46 -29.51
CA CYS A 144 -7.55 1.59 -28.59
C CYS A 144 -6.36 2.54 -28.77
N PRO A 145 -6.58 3.87 -28.77
CA PRO A 145 -5.52 4.84 -28.99
C PRO A 145 -4.48 4.81 -27.87
N THR A 146 -3.25 5.13 -28.22
CA THR A 146 -2.16 5.34 -27.27
C THR A 146 -2.34 6.64 -26.51
N ARG A 147 -1.62 6.83 -25.40
CA ARG A 147 -1.61 8.10 -24.67
C ARG A 147 -1.30 9.30 -25.56
N THR A 148 -0.30 9.21 -26.42
CA THR A 148 0.04 10.28 -27.37
C THR A 148 -1.15 10.62 -28.27
N GLN A 149 -1.79 9.63 -28.86
CA GLN A 149 -2.98 9.85 -29.70
C GLN A 149 -4.15 10.47 -28.93
N ILE A 150 -4.34 10.07 -27.65
CA ILE A 150 -5.37 10.66 -26.78
C ILE A 150 -5.03 12.12 -26.50
N TYR A 151 -3.77 12.43 -26.19
CA TYR A 151 -3.32 13.79 -25.96
C TYR A 151 -3.35 14.65 -27.23
N ASP A 152 -3.31 14.03 -28.43
CA ASP A 152 -3.50 14.67 -29.73
C ASP A 152 -4.99 14.78 -30.13
N GLY A 153 -5.91 14.46 -29.22
CA GLY A 153 -7.36 14.68 -29.45
C GLY A 153 -8.10 13.49 -30.03
N ALA A 154 -7.55 12.27 -30.02
CA ALA A 154 -8.23 11.10 -30.59
C ALA A 154 -9.60 10.76 -29.95
N LEU A 155 -9.91 11.32 -28.80
CA LEU A 155 -11.19 11.14 -28.09
C LEU A 155 -12.06 12.41 -28.06
N GLU A 156 -11.58 13.51 -28.61
CA GLU A 156 -12.34 14.77 -28.65
C GLU A 156 -13.65 14.62 -29.44
N GLY A 157 -14.73 15.17 -28.88
CA GLY A 157 -16.05 15.17 -29.51
C GLY A 157 -16.78 13.84 -29.46
N LEU A 158 -16.24 12.83 -28.76
CA LEU A 158 -16.93 11.56 -28.57
C LEU A 158 -17.84 11.57 -27.32
N GLY A 159 -17.85 12.63 -26.52
CA GLY A 159 -18.67 12.74 -25.31
C GLY A 159 -18.23 11.78 -24.21
N LEU A 160 -16.94 11.49 -24.12
CA LEU A 160 -16.34 10.57 -23.15
C LEU A 160 -15.67 11.28 -21.99
N GLU A 161 -15.65 12.61 -21.99
CA GLU A 161 -15.08 13.43 -20.95
C GLU A 161 -15.93 13.32 -19.67
N LEU A 162 -15.30 12.87 -18.58
CA LEU A 162 -15.93 12.74 -17.26
C LEU A 162 -15.71 13.99 -16.41
N GLY A 163 -14.77 14.83 -16.79
CA GLY A 163 -14.39 16.06 -16.13
C GLY A 163 -12.97 16.48 -16.53
N TYR A 164 -12.55 17.64 -16.05
CA TYR A 164 -11.29 18.27 -16.45
C TYR A 164 -10.42 18.60 -15.25
N SER A 165 -9.15 18.19 -15.28
CA SER A 165 -8.12 18.47 -14.26
C SER A 165 -7.34 19.73 -14.59
N ALA A 166 -6.78 20.36 -13.55
CA ALA A 166 -5.89 21.53 -13.69
C ALA A 166 -4.47 21.16 -14.17
N ASN A 167 -4.10 19.88 -14.15
CA ASN A 167 -2.77 19.42 -14.56
C ASN A 167 -2.86 17.98 -15.11
N MET A 168 -1.82 17.55 -15.83
CA MET A 168 -1.77 16.22 -16.43
C MET A 168 -1.34 15.12 -15.44
N ILE A 169 -0.68 15.49 -14.32
CA ILE A 169 -0.10 14.48 -13.43
C ILE A 169 -1.14 13.84 -12.51
N ASP A 170 -2.14 14.56 -12.04
CA ASP A 170 -3.14 14.01 -11.14
C ASP A 170 -4.02 12.93 -11.82
N PRO A 171 -4.56 13.13 -13.04
CA PRO A 171 -5.17 12.05 -13.83
C PRO A 171 -4.22 10.88 -14.06
N PHE A 172 -2.98 11.13 -14.45
CA PHE A 172 -2.00 10.09 -14.67
C PHE A 172 -1.74 9.26 -13.41
N MET A 173 -1.65 9.91 -12.24
CA MET A 173 -1.47 9.20 -10.98
C MET A 173 -2.69 8.36 -10.61
N MET A 174 -3.91 8.84 -10.87
CA MET A 174 -5.12 8.08 -10.68
C MET A 174 -5.18 6.87 -11.65
N GLU A 175 -4.73 7.03 -12.89
CA GLU A 175 -4.59 5.93 -13.85
C GLU A 175 -3.61 4.84 -13.37
N VAL A 176 -2.48 5.23 -12.77
CA VAL A 176 -1.51 4.28 -12.21
C VAL A 176 -2.11 3.49 -11.05
N GLN A 177 -3.00 4.10 -10.27
CA GLN A 177 -3.69 3.44 -9.17
C GLN A 177 -4.92 2.65 -9.62
N GLY A 178 -5.47 2.98 -10.79
CA GLY A 178 -6.60 2.32 -11.41
C GLY A 178 -7.97 2.83 -10.94
N SER A 179 -8.03 3.67 -9.91
CA SER A 179 -9.26 4.30 -9.41
C SER A 179 -8.91 5.46 -8.48
N GLY A 180 -9.89 6.30 -8.17
CA GLY A 180 -9.72 7.39 -7.23
C GLY A 180 -11.02 8.11 -6.94
N PHE A 181 -10.98 9.04 -5.99
CA PHE A 181 -12.09 9.96 -5.75
C PHE A 181 -11.87 11.27 -6.50
N VAL A 182 -12.97 11.83 -6.95
CA VAL A 182 -13.02 13.10 -7.66
C VAL A 182 -13.94 14.04 -6.90
N HIS A 183 -13.49 15.25 -6.67
CA HIS A 183 -14.25 16.33 -6.07
C HIS A 183 -14.49 17.42 -7.12
N PHE A 184 -15.75 17.74 -7.34
CA PHE A 184 -16.17 18.76 -8.30
C PHE A 184 -16.44 20.10 -7.65
N GLU A 185 -16.57 21.17 -8.44
CA GLU A 185 -16.83 22.54 -7.99
C GLU A 185 -18.16 22.75 -7.28
N ASP A 186 -19.09 21.82 -7.43
CA ASP A 186 -20.40 21.82 -6.76
C ASP A 186 -20.41 21.03 -5.44
N ASP A 187 -19.23 20.73 -4.89
CA ASP A 187 -19.00 19.90 -3.71
C ASP A 187 -19.40 18.42 -3.87
N THR A 188 -19.67 17.98 -5.09
CA THR A 188 -19.92 16.56 -5.37
C THR A 188 -18.63 15.75 -5.25
N LEU A 189 -18.67 14.67 -4.49
CA LEU A 189 -17.60 13.69 -4.36
C LEU A 189 -18.04 12.38 -5.07
N GLU A 190 -17.32 11.99 -6.11
CA GLU A 190 -17.57 10.76 -6.84
C GLU A 190 -16.39 9.80 -6.78
N TYR A 191 -16.68 8.51 -6.82
CA TYR A 191 -15.67 7.48 -6.98
C TYR A 191 -15.56 7.12 -8.47
N PHE A 192 -14.39 7.34 -9.04
CA PHE A 192 -14.05 6.91 -10.37
C PHE A 192 -13.42 5.52 -10.31
N ALA A 193 -14.23 4.50 -10.58
CA ALA A 193 -13.80 3.11 -10.64
C ALA A 193 -13.00 2.83 -11.92
N TYR A 194 -12.25 1.74 -11.93
CA TYR A 194 -11.57 1.27 -13.13
C TYR A 194 -12.59 0.88 -14.21
N GLY A 195 -12.64 1.65 -15.29
CA GLY A 195 -13.50 1.41 -16.46
C GLY A 195 -12.84 0.59 -17.57
N GLY A 196 -11.51 0.42 -17.49
CA GLY A 196 -10.75 -0.33 -18.49
C GLY A 196 -9.42 0.36 -18.85
N LYS A 197 -8.73 -0.23 -19.81
CA LYS A 197 -7.45 0.33 -20.32
C LYS A 197 -7.35 0.16 -21.84
N ASN A 198 -6.41 0.89 -22.45
CA ASN A 198 -6.15 0.81 -23.89
C ASN A 198 -5.30 -0.40 -24.32
N ASN A 199 -5.01 -1.34 -23.43
CA ASN A 199 -4.23 -2.56 -23.66
C ASN A 199 -2.80 -2.36 -24.22
N LYS A 200 -2.25 -1.14 -24.11
CA LYS A 200 -0.85 -0.87 -24.40
C LYS A 200 0.05 -1.22 -23.20
N ALA A 201 1.32 -1.48 -23.48
CA ALA A 201 2.28 -1.82 -22.42
C ALA A 201 2.53 -0.64 -21.48
N TYR A 202 2.57 -0.91 -20.18
CA TYR A 202 2.89 0.10 -19.16
C TYR A 202 4.38 0.38 -19.11
N VAL A 203 4.75 1.65 -19.11
CA VAL A 203 6.11 2.14 -18.91
C VAL A 203 6.14 3.06 -17.69
N SER A 204 6.99 2.76 -16.71
CA SER A 204 7.13 3.56 -15.50
C SER A 204 7.83 4.89 -15.80
N ILE A 205 7.14 6.02 -15.65
CA ILE A 205 7.75 7.35 -15.80
C ILE A 205 8.84 7.62 -14.75
N GLY A 206 8.72 7.06 -13.55
CA GLY A 206 9.77 7.13 -12.55
C GLY A 206 11.07 6.44 -13.00
N LYS A 207 10.96 5.32 -13.71
CA LYS A 207 12.12 4.66 -14.33
C LYS A 207 12.72 5.54 -15.43
N VAL A 208 11.91 6.16 -16.27
CA VAL A 208 12.35 7.09 -17.31
C VAL A 208 13.11 8.28 -16.72
N LEU A 209 12.59 8.88 -15.62
CA LEU A 209 13.28 9.98 -14.93
C LEU A 209 14.65 9.56 -14.39
N ILE A 210 14.77 8.33 -13.84
CA ILE A 210 16.05 7.81 -13.37
C ILE A 210 17.01 7.58 -14.55
N GLU A 211 16.56 6.95 -15.63
CA GLU A 211 17.36 6.65 -16.81
C GLU A 211 17.88 7.92 -17.53
N ARG A 212 17.08 9.00 -17.48
CA ARG A 212 17.48 10.32 -17.99
C ARG A 212 18.36 11.12 -17.01
N GLY A 213 18.62 10.59 -15.81
CA GLY A 213 19.42 11.28 -14.78
C GLY A 213 18.73 12.50 -14.16
N LEU A 214 17.41 12.65 -14.34
CA LEU A 214 16.63 13.79 -13.84
C LEU A 214 16.27 13.64 -12.35
N VAL A 215 16.14 12.41 -11.88
CA VAL A 215 15.95 12.09 -10.46
C VAL A 215 16.82 10.89 -10.11
N SER A 216 17.58 10.97 -9.02
CA SER A 216 18.40 9.83 -8.61
C SER A 216 17.54 8.68 -8.07
N ARG A 217 18.01 7.44 -8.23
CA ARG A 217 17.30 6.23 -7.78
C ARG A 217 16.94 6.28 -6.29
N GLU A 218 17.85 6.82 -5.48
CA GLU A 218 17.71 6.90 -4.02
C GLU A 218 16.61 7.89 -3.59
N LYS A 219 16.37 8.92 -4.41
CA LYS A 219 15.37 9.96 -4.17
C LYS A 219 14.04 9.70 -4.86
N MET A 220 13.95 8.64 -5.70
CA MET A 220 12.74 8.35 -6.47
C MET A 220 11.56 8.01 -5.54
N SER A 221 10.50 8.80 -5.68
CA SER A 221 9.23 8.66 -4.95
C SER A 221 8.11 9.34 -5.74
N LEU A 222 6.85 9.09 -5.38
CA LEU A 222 5.71 9.82 -5.97
C LEU A 222 5.85 11.33 -5.79
N LYS A 223 6.34 11.75 -4.62
CA LYS A 223 6.62 13.18 -4.36
C LYS A 223 7.66 13.71 -5.32
N ALA A 224 8.77 13.00 -5.54
CA ALA A 224 9.82 13.44 -6.46
C ALA A 224 9.31 13.57 -7.91
N ILE A 225 8.40 12.69 -8.34
CA ILE A 225 7.76 12.79 -9.65
C ILE A 225 6.87 14.04 -9.71
N LYS A 226 6.02 14.28 -8.71
CA LYS A 226 5.17 15.47 -8.63
C LYS A 226 5.99 16.76 -8.58
N ASP A 227 7.03 16.80 -7.75
CA ASP A 227 7.94 17.96 -7.66
C ASP A 227 8.62 18.26 -9.01
N TRP A 228 9.04 17.23 -9.75
CA TRP A 228 9.63 17.39 -11.07
C TRP A 228 8.60 17.94 -12.06
N VAL A 229 7.37 17.40 -12.07
CA VAL A 229 6.29 17.90 -12.95
C VAL A 229 5.97 19.36 -12.65
N LEU A 230 5.85 19.75 -11.38
CA LEU A 230 5.55 21.14 -11.00
C LEU A 230 6.68 22.13 -11.35
N ALA A 231 7.90 21.64 -11.55
CA ALA A 231 9.06 22.46 -11.92
C ALA A 231 9.26 22.60 -13.43
N ASN A 232 8.43 21.93 -14.26
CA ASN A 232 8.56 21.93 -15.72
C ASN A 232 7.27 22.43 -16.39
N ASP A 233 7.41 22.87 -17.64
CA ASP A 233 6.28 23.29 -18.46
C ASP A 233 5.45 22.11 -18.98
N ASP A 234 4.23 22.39 -19.43
CA ASP A 234 3.28 21.39 -19.90
C ASP A 234 3.80 20.52 -21.06
N GLN A 235 4.58 21.11 -21.97
CA GLN A 235 5.13 20.37 -23.09
C GLN A 235 6.16 19.34 -22.61
N THR A 236 7.05 19.75 -21.73
CA THR A 236 8.06 18.86 -21.12
C THR A 236 7.40 17.75 -20.28
N VAL A 237 6.35 18.08 -19.54
CA VAL A 237 5.56 17.11 -18.77
C VAL A 237 4.86 16.11 -19.70
N ARG A 238 4.20 16.60 -20.76
CA ARG A 238 3.55 15.79 -21.76
C ARG A 238 4.53 14.78 -22.38
N GLU A 239 5.70 15.23 -22.82
CA GLU A 239 6.75 14.38 -23.40
C GLU A 239 7.23 13.26 -22.44
N LEU A 240 7.25 13.53 -21.13
CA LEU A 240 7.51 12.50 -20.11
C LEU A 240 6.38 11.50 -20.02
N LEU A 241 5.13 11.96 -19.90
CA LEU A 241 3.96 11.10 -19.71
C LEU A 241 3.71 10.20 -20.93
N GLU A 242 3.97 10.70 -22.13
CA GLU A 242 3.86 9.96 -23.40
C GLU A 242 4.84 8.79 -23.53
N GLN A 243 5.91 8.74 -22.71
CA GLN A 243 6.75 7.54 -22.63
C GLN A 243 5.98 6.30 -22.13
N ASN A 244 4.86 6.52 -21.45
CA ASN A 244 3.93 5.47 -21.09
C ASN A 244 2.74 5.43 -22.07
N PRO A 245 2.72 4.54 -23.06
CA PRO A 245 1.62 4.44 -24.03
C PRO A 245 0.33 3.89 -23.41
N SER A 246 0.40 3.27 -22.21
CA SER A 246 -0.77 2.78 -21.50
C SER A 246 -1.63 3.93 -21.00
N PHE A 247 -2.95 3.78 -21.11
CA PHE A 247 -3.96 4.71 -20.62
C PHE A 247 -5.08 3.96 -19.93
N VAL A 248 -5.52 4.45 -18.77
CA VAL A 248 -6.64 3.89 -17.99
C VAL A 248 -7.83 4.82 -18.10
N PHE A 249 -8.98 4.25 -18.31
CA PHE A 249 -10.29 4.90 -18.40
C PHE A 249 -11.09 4.62 -17.13
N PHE A 250 -12.04 5.49 -16.82
CA PHE A 250 -12.80 5.42 -15.58
C PHE A 250 -14.29 5.28 -15.81
N GLU A 251 -14.97 4.81 -14.76
CA GLU A 251 -16.42 4.70 -14.68
C GLU A 251 -16.87 5.38 -13.38
N PRO A 252 -17.60 6.52 -13.46
CA PRO A 252 -18.12 7.19 -12.28
C PRO A 252 -19.11 6.30 -11.54
N ARG A 253 -19.02 6.28 -10.21
CA ARG A 253 -19.95 5.59 -9.30
C ARG A 253 -20.28 6.51 -8.15
N ALA A 254 -21.51 7.00 -8.12
CA ALA A 254 -21.99 7.77 -6.99
C ALA A 254 -22.02 6.92 -5.72
N ASP A 255 -21.67 7.52 -4.59
CA ASP A 255 -21.75 6.93 -3.23
C ASP A 255 -21.04 5.58 -3.04
N ALA A 256 -20.13 5.19 -3.93
CA ALA A 256 -19.40 3.95 -3.78
C ALA A 256 -18.30 4.12 -2.73
N PRO A 257 -18.20 3.19 -1.74
CA PRO A 257 -17.09 3.21 -0.81
C PRO A 257 -15.78 2.78 -1.50
N VAL A 258 -14.64 3.20 -0.94
CA VAL A 258 -13.37 2.61 -1.34
C VAL A 258 -13.37 1.13 -0.98
N THR A 259 -13.10 0.28 -1.95
CA THR A 259 -12.99 -1.18 -1.74
C THR A 259 -11.60 -1.67 -2.12
N GLY A 260 -11.10 -2.66 -1.38
CA GLY A 260 -9.91 -3.43 -1.76
C GLY A 260 -10.25 -4.59 -2.70
N THR A 261 -9.25 -5.41 -3.00
CA THR A 261 -9.38 -6.64 -3.83
C THR A 261 -10.43 -7.60 -3.30
N ALA A 262 -10.70 -7.59 -2.00
CA ALA A 262 -11.78 -8.37 -1.37
C ALA A 262 -13.20 -7.89 -1.72
N GLY A 263 -13.36 -6.73 -2.37
CA GLY A 263 -14.66 -6.10 -2.63
C GLY A 263 -15.35 -5.53 -1.39
N ILE A 264 -14.63 -5.42 -0.28
CA ILE A 264 -15.14 -4.93 1.01
C ILE A 264 -14.75 -3.47 1.20
N PRO A 265 -15.66 -2.61 1.72
CA PRO A 265 -15.32 -1.24 2.11
C PRO A 265 -14.13 -1.19 3.07
N LEU A 266 -13.13 -0.38 2.73
CA LEU A 266 -11.91 -0.22 3.52
C LEU A 266 -12.07 0.91 4.54
N LEU A 267 -11.68 0.65 5.79
CA LEU A 267 -11.58 1.67 6.82
C LEU A 267 -10.11 2.05 7.07
N PRO A 268 -9.79 3.35 7.11
CA PRO A 268 -8.44 3.81 7.38
C PRO A 268 -7.89 3.27 8.71
N MET A 269 -6.67 2.78 8.69
CA MET A 269 -5.97 2.23 9.86
C MET A 269 -6.64 0.99 10.49
N ALA A 270 -7.52 0.30 9.74
CA ALA A 270 -8.14 -0.97 10.11
C ALA A 270 -8.02 -2.03 9.00
N SER A 271 -7.80 -1.58 7.77
CA SER A 271 -7.61 -2.44 6.59
C SER A 271 -6.16 -2.41 6.13
N VAL A 272 -5.67 -3.55 5.66
CA VAL A 272 -4.33 -3.69 5.08
C VAL A 272 -4.37 -4.51 3.81
N ALA A 273 -3.45 -4.21 2.89
CA ALA A 273 -3.09 -5.12 1.81
C ALA A 273 -2.00 -6.08 2.31
N GLY A 274 -2.11 -7.35 1.92
CA GLY A 274 -1.17 -8.40 2.29
C GLY A 274 -0.98 -9.42 1.16
N ASP A 275 -0.01 -10.33 1.34
CA ASP A 275 0.20 -11.45 0.43
C ASP A 275 -0.84 -12.54 0.70
N PRO A 276 -1.71 -12.90 -0.25
CA PRO A 276 -2.72 -13.95 -0.06
C PRO A 276 -2.14 -15.33 0.29
N ALA A 277 -0.87 -15.58 -0.06
CA ALA A 277 -0.19 -16.82 0.29
C ALA A 277 0.14 -16.90 1.80
N VAL A 278 0.23 -15.75 2.47
CA VAL A 278 0.48 -15.65 3.93
C VAL A 278 -0.81 -15.34 4.68
N PHE A 279 -1.61 -14.44 4.13
CA PHE A 279 -2.84 -13.93 4.73
C PHE A 279 -4.01 -14.12 3.75
N PRO A 280 -4.80 -15.19 3.85
CA PRO A 280 -6.07 -15.26 3.14
C PRO A 280 -6.93 -14.03 3.42
N MET A 281 -7.72 -13.58 2.42
CA MET A 281 -8.61 -12.43 2.58
C MET A 281 -9.57 -12.63 3.76
N GLY A 282 -9.75 -11.59 4.56
CA GLY A 282 -10.52 -11.61 5.79
C GLY A 282 -9.69 -11.99 7.04
N THR A 283 -8.41 -12.34 6.90
CA THR A 283 -7.57 -12.72 8.05
C THR A 283 -7.42 -11.53 9.02
N PRO A 284 -7.85 -11.66 10.29
CA PRO A 284 -7.56 -10.67 11.32
C PRO A 284 -6.12 -10.86 11.81
N ILE A 285 -5.44 -9.74 12.03
CA ILE A 285 -4.08 -9.70 12.56
C ILE A 285 -3.98 -8.70 13.71
N LEU A 286 -3.13 -9.01 14.67
CA LEU A 286 -2.65 -8.04 15.64
C LEU A 286 -1.29 -7.51 15.15
N ALA A 287 -1.12 -6.21 15.15
CA ALA A 287 0.06 -5.57 14.55
C ALA A 287 0.60 -4.45 15.45
N GLU A 288 1.90 -4.41 15.62
CA GLU A 288 2.61 -3.25 16.15
C GLU A 288 2.89 -2.28 15.00
N VAL A 289 1.96 -1.36 14.78
CA VAL A 289 2.09 -0.34 13.74
C VAL A 289 3.03 0.76 14.23
N PRO A 290 4.10 1.10 13.48
CA PRO A 290 5.01 2.16 13.86
C PRO A 290 4.31 3.51 14.02
N LEU A 291 4.58 4.22 15.10
CA LEU A 291 4.17 5.61 15.27
C LEU A 291 5.25 6.53 14.69
N LEU A 292 4.85 7.46 13.84
CA LEU A 292 5.74 8.37 13.14
C LEU A 292 5.61 9.80 13.68
N ASN A 293 6.71 10.52 13.65
CA ASN A 293 6.77 11.96 13.82
C ASN A 293 6.20 12.66 12.57
N ALA A 294 5.98 13.96 12.63
CA ALA A 294 5.43 14.75 11.52
C ALA A 294 6.34 14.75 10.26
N ASP A 295 7.62 14.52 10.42
CA ASP A 295 8.60 14.41 9.33
C ASP A 295 8.71 13.03 8.70
N GLY A 296 7.93 12.06 9.22
CA GLY A 296 7.94 10.67 8.77
C GLY A 296 9.00 9.78 9.43
N SER A 297 9.81 10.32 10.33
CA SER A 297 10.74 9.51 11.12
C SER A 297 9.99 8.69 12.19
N TRP A 298 10.55 7.53 12.54
CA TRP A 298 9.95 6.71 13.61
C TRP A 298 10.14 7.39 14.98
N SER A 299 9.06 7.46 15.75
CA SER A 299 9.03 8.10 17.07
C SER A 299 9.69 7.28 18.19
N GLY A 300 10.19 6.08 17.89
CA GLY A 300 10.67 5.14 18.91
C GLY A 300 9.56 4.26 19.50
N ALA A 301 8.31 4.42 19.08
CA ALA A 301 7.16 3.72 19.63
C ALA A 301 6.32 3.03 18.55
N HIS A 302 5.53 2.04 18.97
CA HIS A 302 4.54 1.35 18.16
C HIS A 302 3.18 1.40 18.86
N GLN A 303 2.13 1.32 18.06
CA GLN A 303 0.76 1.16 18.54
C GLN A 303 0.24 -0.21 18.14
N LEU A 304 -0.31 -0.96 19.09
CA LEU A 304 -1.03 -2.20 18.79
C LEU A 304 -2.35 -1.87 18.11
N ARG A 305 -2.60 -2.50 16.96
CA ARG A 305 -3.83 -2.41 16.21
C ARG A 305 -4.36 -3.78 15.83
N LEU A 306 -5.67 -3.92 15.85
CA LEU A 306 -6.36 -5.00 15.14
C LEU A 306 -6.66 -4.53 13.72
N LEU A 307 -6.19 -5.31 12.74
CA LEU A 307 -6.35 -5.02 11.32
C LEU A 307 -6.94 -6.24 10.62
N ILE A 308 -7.62 -6.03 9.49
CA ILE A 308 -8.11 -7.11 8.63
C ILE A 308 -7.46 -6.99 7.26
N VAL A 309 -6.98 -8.12 6.72
CA VAL A 309 -6.38 -8.17 5.38
C VAL A 309 -7.52 -8.23 4.35
N LEU A 310 -7.73 -7.13 3.62
CA LEU A 310 -8.84 -6.97 2.68
C LEU A 310 -8.38 -6.53 1.28
N ASP A 311 -7.08 -6.38 1.10
CA ASP A 311 -6.54 -5.93 -0.18
C ASP A 311 -5.23 -6.66 -0.52
N THR A 312 -4.78 -6.49 -1.77
CA THR A 312 -3.52 -7.01 -2.29
C THR A 312 -2.76 -5.93 -3.04
N GLY A 313 -1.45 -6.05 -3.06
CA GLY A 313 -0.59 -5.20 -3.91
C GLY A 313 0.40 -6.02 -4.71
N GLY A 314 0.73 -5.56 -5.92
CA GLY A 314 1.72 -6.23 -6.76
C GLY A 314 3.09 -6.36 -6.11
N ALA A 315 3.48 -5.36 -5.31
CA ALA A 315 4.73 -5.32 -4.55
C ALA A 315 4.59 -5.81 -3.09
N VAL A 316 3.36 -6.08 -2.62
CA VAL A 316 3.10 -6.52 -1.25
C VAL A 316 3.21 -8.04 -1.20
N LYS A 317 4.37 -8.54 -0.76
CA LYS A 317 4.69 -9.97 -0.76
C LYS A 317 5.27 -10.42 0.58
N GLN A 318 4.93 -11.64 0.98
CA GLN A 318 5.45 -12.30 2.17
C GLN A 318 5.27 -11.47 3.46
N ASN A 319 6.37 -11.01 4.07
CA ASN A 319 6.40 -10.24 5.32
C ASN A 319 6.32 -8.72 5.07
N HIS A 320 5.43 -8.31 4.19
CA HIS A 320 5.12 -6.93 3.86
C HIS A 320 3.61 -6.71 3.97
N LEU A 321 3.21 -5.66 4.67
CA LEU A 321 1.84 -5.18 4.78
C LEU A 321 1.78 -3.74 4.32
N ASP A 322 0.73 -3.39 3.57
CA ASP A 322 0.49 -2.02 3.11
C ASP A 322 -0.77 -1.50 3.81
N LEU A 323 -0.61 -0.48 4.66
CA LEU A 323 -1.65 0.01 5.56
C LEU A 323 -2.50 1.07 4.83
N TYR A 324 -3.82 0.89 4.83
CA TYR A 324 -4.73 1.87 4.26
C TYR A 324 -4.87 3.10 5.16
N HIS A 325 -4.54 4.28 4.63
CA HIS A 325 -4.58 5.56 5.36
C HIS A 325 -5.85 6.37 5.13
N GLY A 326 -6.69 5.99 4.17
CA GLY A 326 -7.90 6.72 3.83
C GLY A 326 -7.79 7.50 2.53
N MET A 327 -8.50 8.63 2.44
CA MET A 327 -8.62 9.40 1.21
C MET A 327 -7.96 10.77 1.31
N GLY A 328 -7.56 11.27 0.14
CA GLY A 328 -7.14 12.65 -0.08
C GLY A 328 -5.71 12.98 0.32
N PRO A 329 -5.31 14.26 0.19
CA PRO A 329 -3.91 14.69 0.30
C PRO A 329 -3.28 14.40 1.66
N ARG A 330 -4.03 14.55 2.75
CA ARG A 330 -3.54 14.24 4.10
C ARG A 330 -3.19 12.77 4.25
N ALA A 331 -4.11 11.88 3.84
CA ALA A 331 -3.87 10.43 3.84
C ALA A 331 -2.67 10.05 2.97
N GLY A 332 -2.51 10.72 1.82
CA GLY A 332 -1.37 10.54 0.94
C GLY A 332 -0.04 10.94 1.57
N THR A 333 -0.02 12.05 2.31
CA THR A 333 1.17 12.48 3.06
C THR A 333 1.52 11.47 4.15
N GLU A 334 0.56 11.06 4.95
CA GLU A 334 0.74 10.07 6.02
C GLU A 334 1.21 8.72 5.45
N ALA A 335 0.56 8.21 4.41
CA ALA A 335 0.92 6.96 3.74
C ALA A 335 2.35 7.00 3.15
N GLY A 336 2.70 8.13 2.54
CA GLY A 336 4.02 8.33 1.92
C GLY A 336 5.21 8.26 2.88
N HIS A 337 4.97 8.46 4.16
CA HIS A 337 5.99 8.36 5.20
C HIS A 337 6.23 6.91 5.67
N TYR A 338 5.30 5.98 5.42
CA TYR A 338 5.42 4.62 5.93
C TYR A 338 6.43 3.80 5.11
N LYS A 339 7.51 3.42 5.75
CA LYS A 339 8.50 2.42 5.31
C LYS A 339 9.27 1.94 6.54
N HIS A 340 8.56 1.35 7.49
CA HIS A 340 9.05 1.04 8.82
C HIS A 340 8.68 -0.39 9.21
N PHE A 341 9.25 -0.90 10.29
CA PHE A 341 9.05 -2.28 10.70
C PHE A 341 8.25 -2.38 12.00
N GLY A 342 7.46 -3.44 12.11
CA GLY A 342 6.74 -3.79 13.33
C GLY A 342 6.53 -5.30 13.42
N ARG A 343 6.14 -5.78 14.59
CA ARG A 343 5.77 -7.18 14.79
C ARG A 343 4.31 -7.40 14.40
N VAL A 344 4.02 -8.59 13.88
CA VAL A 344 2.68 -8.98 13.45
C VAL A 344 2.37 -10.37 13.95
N TRP A 345 1.16 -10.58 14.44
CA TRP A 345 0.63 -11.87 14.84
C TRP A 345 -0.62 -12.18 14.03
N LYS A 346 -0.62 -13.34 13.39
CA LYS A 346 -1.82 -13.91 12.81
C LYS A 346 -2.67 -14.46 13.97
N LEU A 347 -3.97 -14.13 13.98
CA LEU A 347 -4.90 -14.56 15.00
C LEU A 347 -5.68 -15.79 14.54
N GLY A 348 -6.00 -16.68 15.46
CA GLY A 348 -6.75 -17.88 15.23
C GLY A 348 -7.49 -18.34 16.49
N LEU A 349 -8.43 -19.28 16.34
CA LEU A 349 -9.10 -19.90 17.47
C LEU A 349 -8.33 -21.11 17.98
N GLU A 350 -8.29 -21.26 19.28
CA GLU A 350 -7.80 -22.48 19.92
C GLU A 350 -8.64 -23.68 19.46
N ASN A 351 -8.01 -24.83 19.28
CA ASN A 351 -8.65 -26.08 18.82
C ASN A 351 -9.35 -26.01 17.45
N SER A 352 -8.99 -25.02 16.60
CA SER A 352 -9.50 -24.96 15.24
C SER A 352 -8.94 -26.09 14.38
N ALA A 353 -9.77 -26.67 13.50
CA ALA A 353 -9.31 -27.65 12.53
C ALA A 353 -8.22 -27.03 11.62
N THR A 354 -7.14 -27.76 11.36
CA THR A 354 -5.98 -27.29 10.56
C THR A 354 -6.31 -26.83 9.13
N GLN A 355 -7.52 -27.18 8.64
CA GLN A 355 -8.01 -26.77 7.32
C GLN A 355 -8.80 -25.46 7.33
N ALA A 356 -9.13 -24.90 8.47
CA ALA A 356 -9.81 -23.62 8.56
C ALA A 356 -8.83 -22.49 8.20
N PRO A 357 -9.25 -21.46 7.44
CA PRO A 357 -8.38 -20.34 7.04
C PRO A 357 -7.77 -19.57 8.21
N TRP A 358 -8.46 -19.58 9.34
CA TRP A 358 -8.02 -18.97 10.60
C TRP A 358 -7.30 -19.97 11.54
N ALA A 359 -7.12 -21.24 11.14
CA ALA A 359 -6.31 -22.18 11.90
C ALA A 359 -4.84 -21.76 11.82
N LEU A 360 -4.21 -21.66 12.97
CA LEU A 360 -2.76 -21.43 13.02
C LEU A 360 -2.05 -22.72 12.59
N PRO A 361 -0.95 -22.65 11.83
CA PRO A 361 -0.15 -23.83 11.52
C PRO A 361 0.33 -24.45 12.84
N PRO A 362 0.42 -25.79 12.93
CA PRO A 362 0.98 -26.44 14.10
C PRO A 362 2.39 -25.90 14.35
N GLU A 363 2.70 -25.56 15.61
CA GLU A 363 4.06 -25.17 15.99
C GLU A 363 5.02 -26.24 15.48
N LYS A 364 5.90 -25.86 14.59
CA LYS A 364 7.09 -26.66 14.31
C LYS A 364 7.98 -26.52 15.54
N LEU A 365 7.94 -27.49 16.41
CA LEU A 365 8.96 -27.71 17.43
C LEU A 365 10.29 -27.95 16.69
N GLU A 366 11.12 -26.90 16.56
CA GLU A 366 12.52 -27.03 16.20
C GLU A 366 13.40 -27.09 17.44
#